data_5576b05ad7e5fb15149be9840e86591b
#
_entry.id   5576b05ad7e5fb15149be9840e86591b
#
_cell.length_a   1.000
_cell.length_b   1.000
_cell.length_c   1.000
_cell.angle_alpha   90.00
_cell.angle_beta   90.00
_cell.angle_gamma   90.00
#
_symmetry.space_group_name_H-M   'P 1'
#
loop_
_entity.id
_entity.type
_entity.pdbx_description
1 polymer ?
#
loop_
_entity_poly.entity_id
_entity_poly.type
_entity_poly.pdbx_seq_one_letter_code
_entity_poly.pdbx_strand_id
1 'polypeptide(L)'
;MEETWHLPTKDELFSPVSSYRSDDLRGGDPQLTGLVGSESRQQQQEEEALRRKLKYFFMSPCDKYHAKGRKPFKLVLQLLKILIVTVQLVLFGLSNQMVVTFKEENTASFRHLFLKDYRDGSSMAIHTQSELYSHIYYAVDQYLALPQTSVGRYAYVWGEGVNASALSLCQRYYKRGIIDPINDTFDIDPEVITDCIGVDPLPDPPSPDYSDYKNFTLQFHKLINVTIQFQLKAINIQTIINNEIPDCYTFVIMVVLDNKAHSGRVKISLLNHASIKKCKDPNVWGHGERNYAREAFDVLVAIVCLLSLLLCGRSILRGVILQHEYVQFFRQRLNHSVCWADRMEFINGWFILLIISDLLTITGSFIKIGIESKNMSLYDVCGILLGTSTLLVWVGVLRYLSFFQKYNILIVTLRAAFPNVIRFCLCVAAIYLGYCFCGWIVLGPYHTKFRSLSMVSECLFSLINGDDMFVTFAEMQKSGTLVWVFSQVYLYTFISLFTYMVLSLFIALITGAYDAIMAQTQEPMHITDLHAFIAECTDTPCSGKFRGPEGSSCSFFCCCD
;
A
#
# COMPACT_ATOMS: atom_id res chain seq x y z
N MET A 1 31.25 26.41 23.20
CA MET A 1 30.20 26.71 24.21
C MET A 1 29.63 25.37 24.63
N GLU A 2 30.24 24.81 25.65
CA GLU A 2 29.84 23.56 26.31
C GLU A 2 28.79 23.90 27.34
N GLU A 3 27.54 23.51 27.14
CA GLU A 3 26.54 23.47 28.21
C GLU A 3 26.54 22.06 28.81
N THR A 4 27.21 21.96 29.94
CA THR A 4 27.19 20.76 30.81
C THR A 4 25.84 20.68 31.51
N TRP A 5 25.03 19.69 31.12
CA TRP A 5 23.82 19.30 31.84
C TRP A 5 24.20 18.46 33.06
N HIS A 6 24.09 19.06 34.25
CA HIS A 6 24.16 18.31 35.51
C HIS A 6 22.91 17.48 35.69
N LEU A 7 23.07 16.16 35.68
CA LEU A 7 22.06 15.22 36.19
C LEU A 7 22.05 15.31 37.74
N PRO A 8 20.89 15.43 38.38
CA PRO A 8 20.79 15.36 39.84
C PRO A 8 21.11 13.94 40.32
N THR A 9 21.95 13.84 41.33
CA THR A 9 22.34 12.62 41.97
C THR A 9 21.22 11.97 42.75
N LYS A 10 21.25 10.65 42.85
CA LYS A 10 20.24 9.72 43.37
C LYS A 10 19.80 9.99 44.84
N ASP A 11 20.42 10.92 45.56
CA ASP A 11 20.22 11.16 46.99
C ASP A 11 19.25 12.31 47.33
N GLU A 12 18.74 13.05 46.33
CA GLU A 12 17.78 14.14 46.60
C GLU A 12 16.31 13.73 46.45
N LEU A 13 15.99 12.48 46.12
CA LEU A 13 14.61 12.06 45.80
C LEU A 13 13.88 11.34 46.97
N PHE A 14 14.50 11.13 48.11
CA PHE A 14 13.87 10.47 49.25
C PHE A 14 14.11 11.23 50.56
N SER A 15 13.39 12.32 50.77
CA SER A 15 13.16 12.83 52.10
C SER A 15 11.94 12.13 52.68
N PRO A 16 12.03 11.46 53.85
CA PRO A 16 10.87 10.87 54.47
C PRO A 16 9.96 11.99 55.01
N VAL A 17 8.71 11.98 54.59
CA VAL A 17 7.66 12.81 55.17
C VAL A 17 7.59 12.51 56.64
N SER A 18 8.00 13.48 57.47
CA SER A 18 7.91 13.43 58.93
C SER A 18 6.45 13.21 59.34
N SER A 19 6.24 12.12 60.09
CA SER A 19 5.01 11.87 60.81
C SER A 19 4.75 13.02 61.80
N TYR A 20 3.76 13.85 61.52
CA TYR A 20 3.23 14.79 62.51
C TYR A 20 2.50 13.99 63.57
N ARG A 21 3.09 13.93 64.77
CA ARG A 21 2.53 13.44 66.01
C ARG A 21 1.54 14.50 66.51
N SER A 22 0.25 14.21 66.42
CA SER A 22 -0.80 15.01 67.01
C SER A 22 -0.97 14.61 68.48
N ASP A 23 -0.38 15.40 69.37
CA ASP A 23 -0.82 15.47 70.77
C ASP A 23 -1.34 16.88 71.01
N ASP A 24 -2.50 16.94 71.74
CA ASP A 24 -3.20 18.08 72.25
C ASP A 24 -4.02 19.00 71.32
N LEU A 25 -5.32 18.69 71.29
CA LEU A 25 -6.38 19.63 71.50
C LEU A 25 -7.71 18.89 71.80
N ARG A 26 -8.04 18.74 73.06
CA ARG A 26 -9.38 18.41 73.52
C ARG A 26 -10.31 19.62 73.31
N GLY A 27 -11.39 19.40 72.58
CA GLY A 27 -12.50 20.35 72.55
C GLY A 27 -12.96 20.66 71.11
N GLY A 28 -13.68 19.76 70.47
CA GLY A 28 -14.33 20.02 69.20
C GLY A 28 -15.55 19.12 69.02
N ASP A 29 -16.66 19.69 68.65
CA ASP A 29 -18.00 19.16 68.47
C ASP A 29 -18.06 17.77 67.84
N PRO A 30 -18.88 16.85 68.36
CA PRO A 30 -19.04 15.49 67.80
C PRO A 30 -19.66 15.45 66.38
N GLN A 31 -20.26 16.54 65.93
CA GLN A 31 -20.83 16.60 64.55
C GLN A 31 -19.81 16.87 63.45
N LEU A 32 -18.65 17.52 63.71
CA LEU A 32 -17.65 17.82 62.75
C LEU A 32 -16.76 16.61 62.43
N THR A 33 -16.50 15.72 63.40
CA THR A 33 -15.74 14.49 63.26
C THR A 33 -16.48 13.43 62.43
N GLY A 34 -17.81 13.43 62.42
CA GLY A 34 -18.63 12.55 61.59
C GLY A 34 -18.61 12.92 60.11
N LEU A 35 -18.58 14.20 59.79
CA LEU A 35 -18.53 14.69 58.40
C LEU A 35 -17.17 14.46 57.75
N VAL A 36 -16.07 14.72 58.43
CA VAL A 36 -14.71 14.48 57.94
C VAL A 36 -14.44 12.98 57.76
N GLY A 37 -14.96 12.12 58.63
CA GLY A 37 -14.86 10.66 58.50
C GLY A 37 -15.75 10.09 57.39
N SER A 38 -16.85 10.72 57.03
CA SER A 38 -17.70 10.30 55.91
C SER A 38 -17.11 10.71 54.56
N GLU A 39 -16.54 11.90 54.44
CA GLU A 39 -15.88 12.37 53.22
C GLU A 39 -14.63 11.55 52.91
N SER A 40 -13.81 11.21 53.89
CA SER A 40 -12.62 10.37 53.68
C SER A 40 -12.97 8.93 53.24
N ARG A 41 -14.05 8.36 53.79
CA ARG A 41 -14.55 7.03 53.38
C ARG A 41 -15.12 7.04 51.95
N GLN A 42 -15.85 8.08 51.60
CA GLN A 42 -16.41 8.24 50.26
C GLN A 42 -15.28 8.40 49.22
N GLN A 43 -14.25 9.15 49.57
CA GLN A 43 -13.05 9.34 48.74
C GLN A 43 -12.27 8.03 48.49
N GLN A 44 -12.09 7.20 49.51
CA GLN A 44 -11.46 5.89 49.38
C GLN A 44 -12.28 4.93 48.49
N GLN A 45 -13.61 4.97 48.60
CA GLN A 45 -14.49 4.14 47.76
C GLN A 45 -14.42 4.53 46.29
N GLU A 46 -14.32 5.82 45.94
CA GLU A 46 -14.16 6.30 44.57
C GLU A 46 -12.81 5.88 43.98
N GLU A 47 -11.75 5.95 44.77
CA GLU A 47 -10.41 5.52 44.36
C GLU A 47 -10.35 4.02 44.08
N GLU A 48 -10.89 3.20 45.00
CA GLU A 48 -10.99 1.76 44.78
C GLU A 48 -11.88 1.40 43.57
N ALA A 49 -12.94 2.14 43.33
CA ALA A 49 -13.82 1.95 42.20
C ALA A 49 -13.07 2.26 40.86
N LEU A 50 -12.28 3.33 40.84
CA LEU A 50 -11.43 3.67 39.69
C LEU A 50 -10.34 2.60 39.46
N ARG A 51 -9.65 2.15 40.52
CA ARG A 51 -8.66 1.06 40.44
C ARG A 51 -9.26 -0.22 39.86
N ARG A 52 -10.47 -0.60 40.30
CA ARG A 52 -11.19 -1.77 39.76
C ARG A 52 -11.56 -1.58 38.29
N LYS A 53 -12.04 -0.39 37.87
CA LYS A 53 -12.32 -0.08 36.46
C LYS A 53 -11.06 -0.20 35.61
N LEU A 54 -9.94 0.36 36.05
CA LEU A 54 -8.65 0.30 35.38
C LEU A 54 -8.16 -1.15 35.28
N LYS A 55 -8.14 -1.88 36.38
CA LYS A 55 -7.74 -3.30 36.38
C LYS A 55 -8.57 -4.12 35.40
N TYR A 56 -9.89 -3.95 35.40
CA TYR A 56 -10.76 -4.63 34.44
C TYR A 56 -10.47 -4.25 32.98
N PHE A 57 -10.14 -2.99 32.70
CA PHE A 57 -9.83 -2.53 31.36
C PHE A 57 -8.57 -3.23 30.78
N PHE A 58 -7.52 -3.37 31.59
CA PHE A 58 -6.27 -3.99 31.19
C PHE A 58 -6.23 -5.53 31.30
N MET A 59 -7.24 -6.17 31.89
CA MET A 59 -7.33 -7.64 31.97
C MET A 59 -7.34 -8.31 30.60
N SER A 60 -6.76 -9.53 30.54
CA SER A 60 -6.82 -10.40 29.37
C SER A 60 -8.26 -10.82 29.04
N PRO A 61 -8.57 -11.21 27.81
CA PRO A 61 -9.90 -11.74 27.46
C PRO A 61 -10.36 -12.91 28.34
N CYS A 62 -9.42 -13.78 28.74
CA CYS A 62 -9.71 -14.91 29.64
C CYS A 62 -10.08 -14.45 31.04
N ASP A 63 -9.33 -13.47 31.59
CA ASP A 63 -9.62 -12.91 32.91
C ASP A 63 -10.94 -12.15 32.93
N LYS A 64 -11.26 -11.43 31.83
CA LYS A 64 -12.59 -10.77 31.67
C LYS A 64 -13.74 -11.77 31.65
N TYR A 65 -13.51 -12.95 31.05
CA TYR A 65 -14.51 -14.03 31.09
C TYR A 65 -14.73 -14.54 32.52
N HIS A 66 -13.64 -14.77 33.28
CA HIS A 66 -13.73 -15.20 34.67
C HIS A 66 -14.35 -14.12 35.57
N ALA A 67 -14.04 -12.84 35.33
CA ALA A 67 -14.51 -11.72 36.15
C ALA A 67 -16.01 -11.44 35.98
N LYS A 68 -16.54 -11.44 34.77
CA LYS A 68 -17.94 -11.09 34.45
C LYS A 68 -18.74 -12.16 33.71
N GLY A 69 -18.15 -13.31 33.35
CA GLY A 69 -18.82 -14.38 32.59
C GLY A 69 -19.11 -14.02 31.12
N ARG A 70 -18.51 -12.95 30.60
CA ARG A 70 -18.78 -12.45 29.24
C ARG A 70 -18.01 -13.25 28.20
N LYS A 71 -18.73 -13.84 27.23
CA LYS A 71 -18.12 -14.60 26.14
C LYS A 71 -17.25 -13.67 25.25
N PRO A 72 -16.10 -14.15 24.74
CA PRO A 72 -15.17 -13.36 23.94
C PRO A 72 -15.66 -13.20 22.48
N PHE A 73 -16.87 -12.67 22.29
CA PHE A 73 -17.49 -12.48 20.97
C PHE A 73 -16.60 -11.66 20.02
N LYS A 74 -15.95 -10.62 20.56
CA LYS A 74 -15.03 -9.79 19.76
C LYS A 74 -13.86 -10.59 19.18
N LEU A 75 -13.30 -11.55 19.93
CA LEU A 75 -12.24 -12.43 19.47
C LEU A 75 -12.72 -13.33 18.33
N VAL A 76 -13.87 -13.96 18.52
CA VAL A 76 -14.48 -14.86 17.52
C VAL A 76 -14.77 -14.10 16.23
N LEU A 77 -15.37 -12.89 16.33
CA LEU A 77 -15.63 -12.06 15.17
C LEU A 77 -14.35 -11.68 14.41
N GLN A 78 -13.26 -11.37 15.12
CA GLN A 78 -11.99 -11.03 14.49
C GLN A 78 -11.35 -12.23 13.78
N LEU A 79 -11.41 -13.43 14.37
CA LEU A 79 -10.92 -14.65 13.72
C LEU A 79 -11.74 -14.98 12.47
N LEU A 80 -13.07 -14.86 12.56
CA LEU A 80 -13.93 -15.03 11.40
C LEU A 80 -13.63 -14.00 10.30
N LYS A 81 -13.41 -12.74 10.69
CA LYS A 81 -13.02 -11.67 9.75
C LYS A 81 -11.73 -12.02 9.00
N ILE A 82 -10.68 -12.47 9.69
CA ILE A 82 -9.41 -12.85 9.06
C ILE A 82 -9.67 -13.91 7.97
N LEU A 83 -10.47 -14.92 8.28
CA LEU A 83 -10.79 -16.01 7.35
C LEU A 83 -11.52 -15.47 6.11
N ILE A 84 -12.63 -14.74 6.29
CA ILE A 84 -13.47 -14.31 5.16
C ILE A 84 -12.79 -13.25 4.30
N VAL A 85 -12.03 -12.32 4.89
CA VAL A 85 -11.23 -11.31 4.13
C VAL A 85 -10.14 -11.99 3.32
N THR A 86 -9.48 -13.02 3.88
CA THR A 86 -8.48 -13.80 3.13
C THR A 86 -9.11 -14.55 1.96
N VAL A 87 -10.28 -15.19 2.18
CA VAL A 87 -11.03 -15.85 1.10
C VAL A 87 -11.43 -14.85 0.02
N GLN A 88 -11.94 -13.68 0.40
CA GLN A 88 -12.29 -12.61 -0.55
C GLN A 88 -11.10 -12.21 -1.41
N LEU A 89 -9.91 -12.01 -0.81
CA LEU A 89 -8.70 -11.64 -1.54
C LEU A 89 -8.26 -12.74 -2.50
N VAL A 90 -8.29 -14.00 -2.07
CA VAL A 90 -7.92 -15.13 -2.94
C VAL A 90 -8.87 -15.22 -4.14
N LEU A 91 -10.18 -15.12 -3.92
CA LEU A 91 -11.18 -15.13 -5.00
C LEU A 91 -10.99 -13.94 -5.95
N PHE A 92 -10.73 -12.74 -5.41
CA PHE A 92 -10.45 -11.56 -6.22
C PHE A 92 -9.15 -11.72 -7.00
N GLY A 93 -8.08 -12.23 -6.39
CA GLY A 93 -6.80 -12.47 -7.03
C GLY A 93 -6.90 -13.45 -8.20
N LEU A 94 -7.60 -14.56 -8.02
CA LEU A 94 -7.83 -15.56 -9.07
C LEU A 94 -8.63 -14.96 -10.24
N SER A 95 -9.67 -14.17 -9.95
CA SER A 95 -10.46 -13.50 -10.98
C SER A 95 -9.63 -12.45 -11.73
N ASN A 96 -8.87 -11.62 -11.01
CA ASN A 96 -8.02 -10.60 -11.59
C ASN A 96 -6.88 -11.20 -12.44
N GLN A 97 -6.29 -12.31 -11.99
CA GLN A 97 -5.26 -13.01 -12.74
C GLN A 97 -5.74 -13.43 -14.13
N MET A 98 -6.95 -13.99 -14.25
CA MET A 98 -7.51 -14.38 -15.55
C MET A 98 -7.67 -13.17 -16.48
N VAL A 99 -8.14 -12.04 -15.95
CA VAL A 99 -8.29 -10.78 -16.70
C VAL A 99 -6.94 -10.25 -17.19
N VAL A 100 -5.95 -10.22 -16.31
CA VAL A 100 -4.60 -9.71 -16.63
C VAL A 100 -3.91 -10.63 -17.62
N THR A 101 -3.95 -11.96 -17.42
CA THR A 101 -3.35 -12.94 -18.33
C THR A 101 -3.93 -12.82 -19.73
N PHE A 102 -5.26 -12.74 -19.86
CA PHE A 102 -5.89 -12.57 -21.17
C PHE A 102 -5.44 -11.27 -21.88
N LYS A 103 -5.35 -10.16 -21.14
CA LYS A 103 -4.84 -8.89 -21.67
C LYS A 103 -3.38 -8.99 -22.09
N GLU A 104 -2.52 -9.64 -21.30
CA GLU A 104 -1.08 -9.80 -21.59
C GLU A 104 -0.85 -10.69 -22.79
N GLU A 105 -1.52 -11.84 -22.90
CA GLU A 105 -1.41 -12.74 -24.04
C GLU A 105 -1.89 -12.06 -25.33
N ASN A 106 -3.00 -11.33 -25.29
CA ASN A 106 -3.44 -10.55 -26.45
C ASN A 106 -2.44 -9.43 -26.78
N THR A 107 -1.85 -8.77 -25.79
CA THR A 107 -0.83 -7.73 -26.02
C THR A 107 0.41 -8.32 -26.67
N ALA A 108 0.86 -9.50 -26.23
CA ALA A 108 1.95 -10.23 -26.87
C ALA A 108 1.60 -10.60 -28.33
N SER A 109 0.40 -11.13 -28.55
CA SER A 109 -0.10 -11.45 -29.90
C SER A 109 -0.13 -10.21 -30.79
N PHE A 110 -0.60 -9.06 -30.29
CA PHE A 110 -0.61 -7.80 -31.06
C PHE A 110 0.79 -7.29 -31.38
N ARG A 111 1.78 -7.47 -30.48
CA ARG A 111 3.17 -7.12 -30.80
C ARG A 111 3.72 -7.97 -31.95
N HIS A 112 3.45 -9.27 -31.93
CA HIS A 112 3.88 -10.18 -33.03
C HIS A 112 3.12 -9.92 -34.33
N LEU A 113 1.83 -9.55 -34.26
CA LEU A 113 1.03 -9.31 -35.46
C LEU A 113 1.36 -7.97 -36.13
N PHE A 114 1.51 -6.89 -35.35
CA PHE A 114 1.58 -5.52 -35.87
C PHE A 114 2.99 -4.91 -35.89
N LEU A 115 3.96 -5.52 -35.19
CA LEU A 115 5.36 -5.07 -35.25
C LEU A 115 6.19 -6.02 -36.13
N LYS A 116 6.74 -5.48 -37.21
CA LYS A 116 7.60 -6.24 -38.12
C LYS A 116 8.86 -6.70 -37.40
N ASP A 117 9.23 -7.98 -37.54
CA ASP A 117 10.44 -8.59 -36.96
C ASP A 117 10.54 -8.46 -35.43
N TYR A 118 9.39 -8.42 -34.71
CA TYR A 118 9.36 -8.34 -33.26
C TYR A 118 10.01 -9.56 -32.60
N ARG A 119 10.86 -9.32 -31.60
CA ARG A 119 11.44 -10.34 -30.71
C ARG A 119 11.22 -9.92 -29.26
N ASP A 120 10.81 -10.86 -28.44
CA ASP A 120 10.57 -10.60 -27.02
C ASP A 120 11.84 -10.09 -26.33
N GLY A 121 11.68 -9.06 -25.50
CA GLY A 121 12.76 -8.44 -24.73
C GLY A 121 13.67 -7.48 -25.51
N SER A 122 13.48 -7.30 -26.83
CA SER A 122 14.27 -6.37 -27.62
C SER A 122 13.61 -5.00 -27.77
N SER A 123 14.39 -3.92 -27.61
CA SER A 123 13.94 -2.58 -27.96
C SER A 123 14.06 -2.37 -29.46
N MET A 124 12.93 -2.31 -30.15
CA MET A 124 12.93 -2.08 -31.61
C MET A 124 13.29 -0.63 -31.94
N ALA A 125 14.17 -0.47 -32.90
CA ALA A 125 14.58 0.83 -33.40
C ALA A 125 14.82 0.78 -34.90
N ILE A 126 14.46 1.85 -35.58
CA ILE A 126 14.59 2.08 -37.00
C ILE A 126 15.63 3.15 -37.23
N HIS A 127 16.45 2.96 -38.28
CA HIS A 127 17.53 3.89 -38.62
C HIS A 127 17.41 4.49 -40.01
N THR A 128 16.57 3.91 -40.91
CA THR A 128 16.42 4.36 -42.30
C THR A 128 14.96 4.76 -42.59
N GLN A 129 14.81 5.70 -43.54
CA GLN A 129 13.47 6.16 -43.94
C GLN A 129 12.67 5.03 -44.61
N SER A 130 13.33 4.18 -45.41
CA SER A 130 12.70 3.04 -46.07
C SER A 130 12.18 1.99 -45.07
N GLU A 131 12.95 1.74 -44.00
CA GLU A 131 12.49 0.85 -42.94
C GLU A 131 11.27 1.43 -42.21
N LEU A 132 11.24 2.75 -41.99
CA LEU A 132 10.11 3.41 -41.33
C LEU A 132 8.81 3.19 -42.11
N TYR A 133 8.84 3.46 -43.40
CA TYR A 133 7.69 3.17 -44.28
C TYR A 133 7.34 1.67 -44.29
N SER A 134 8.33 0.79 -44.35
CA SER A 134 8.11 -0.66 -44.32
C SER A 134 7.39 -1.11 -43.02
N HIS A 135 7.73 -0.55 -41.88
CA HIS A 135 7.05 -0.87 -40.61
C HIS A 135 5.62 -0.30 -40.56
N ILE A 136 5.40 0.90 -41.10
CA ILE A 136 4.05 1.50 -41.18
C ILE A 136 3.16 0.66 -42.09
N TYR A 137 3.62 0.37 -43.31
CA TYR A 137 2.84 -0.44 -44.27
C TYR A 137 2.58 -1.84 -43.73
N TYR A 138 3.58 -2.49 -43.11
CA TYR A 138 3.40 -3.78 -42.49
C TYR A 138 2.30 -3.78 -41.43
N ALA A 139 2.29 -2.78 -40.54
CA ALA A 139 1.29 -2.69 -39.49
C ALA A 139 -0.15 -2.48 -40.05
N VAL A 140 -0.29 -1.64 -41.09
CA VAL A 140 -1.56 -1.40 -41.78
C VAL A 140 -2.00 -2.63 -42.58
N ASP A 141 -1.10 -3.24 -43.35
CA ASP A 141 -1.39 -4.45 -44.13
C ASP A 141 -1.84 -5.62 -43.22
N GLN A 142 -1.16 -5.83 -42.11
CA GLN A 142 -1.55 -6.84 -41.09
C GLN A 142 -2.91 -6.55 -40.45
N TYR A 143 -3.21 -5.28 -40.21
CA TYR A 143 -4.54 -4.88 -39.69
C TYR A 143 -5.63 -5.24 -40.70
N LEU A 144 -5.41 -4.96 -41.99
CA LEU A 144 -6.39 -5.25 -43.05
C LEU A 144 -6.57 -6.75 -43.32
N ALA A 145 -5.48 -7.52 -43.16
CA ALA A 145 -5.48 -8.98 -43.33
C ALA A 145 -5.87 -9.73 -42.04
N LEU A 146 -6.21 -9.03 -40.96
CA LEU A 146 -6.41 -9.62 -39.63
C LEU A 146 -7.37 -10.82 -39.59
N PRO A 147 -8.54 -10.82 -40.28
CA PRO A 147 -9.44 -11.97 -40.27
C PRO A 147 -8.85 -13.25 -40.86
N GLN A 148 -7.83 -13.13 -41.75
CA GLN A 148 -7.19 -14.24 -42.43
C GLN A 148 -5.88 -14.68 -41.75
N THR A 149 -5.21 -13.78 -41.03
CA THR A 149 -3.86 -14.03 -40.45
C THR A 149 -3.91 -14.33 -38.97
N SER A 150 -4.92 -13.84 -38.22
CA SER A 150 -4.95 -14.02 -36.78
C SER A 150 -5.57 -15.35 -36.35
N VAL A 151 -4.96 -16.01 -35.35
CA VAL A 151 -5.55 -17.18 -34.69
C VAL A 151 -6.74 -16.78 -33.83
N GLY A 152 -6.67 -15.61 -33.16
CA GLY A 152 -7.76 -15.05 -32.37
C GLY A 152 -8.87 -14.48 -33.24
N ARG A 153 -10.13 -14.60 -32.80
CA ARG A 153 -11.25 -13.95 -33.46
C ARG A 153 -11.40 -12.52 -32.95
N TYR A 154 -10.94 -11.57 -33.77
CA TYR A 154 -11.08 -10.15 -33.50
C TYR A 154 -12.15 -9.53 -34.41
N ALA A 155 -12.91 -8.57 -33.87
CA ALA A 155 -13.85 -7.75 -34.64
C ALA A 155 -13.36 -6.30 -34.69
N TYR A 156 -13.46 -5.68 -35.85
CA TYR A 156 -13.16 -4.26 -36.03
C TYR A 156 -14.15 -3.37 -35.30
N VAL A 157 -13.68 -2.21 -34.84
CA VAL A 157 -14.52 -1.17 -34.23
C VAL A 157 -14.34 0.11 -35.03
N TRP A 158 -15.43 0.64 -35.53
CA TRP A 158 -15.43 1.94 -36.18
C TRP A 158 -15.47 3.04 -35.11
N GLY A 159 -14.79 4.16 -35.38
CA GLY A 159 -14.82 5.33 -34.52
C GLY A 159 -16.22 5.93 -34.40
N GLU A 160 -16.49 6.68 -33.34
CA GLU A 160 -17.74 7.42 -33.16
C GLU A 160 -17.69 8.76 -33.92
N GLY A 161 -18.47 8.93 -35.02
CA GLY A 161 -18.55 10.15 -35.78
C GLY A 161 -18.88 9.90 -37.25
N VAL A 162 -19.40 10.93 -37.95
CA VAL A 162 -19.91 10.83 -39.36
C VAL A 162 -18.80 10.49 -40.37
N ASN A 163 -17.48 10.69 -40.00
CA ASN A 163 -16.30 10.40 -40.81
C ASN A 163 -15.22 9.66 -40.05
N ALA A 164 -15.56 8.89 -39.03
CA ALA A 164 -14.58 8.21 -38.20
C ALA A 164 -14.18 6.87 -38.83
N SER A 165 -12.94 6.77 -39.31
CA SER A 165 -12.34 5.56 -39.84
C SER A 165 -12.03 4.53 -38.75
N ALA A 166 -11.94 3.26 -39.12
CA ALA A 166 -11.63 2.15 -38.21
C ALA A 166 -10.17 2.17 -37.74
N LEU A 167 -9.24 2.62 -38.59
CA LEU A 167 -7.84 2.86 -38.28
C LEU A 167 -7.48 4.30 -38.63
N SER A 168 -6.73 4.98 -37.74
CA SER A 168 -6.14 6.29 -37.99
C SER A 168 -4.61 6.21 -38.00
N LEU A 169 -4.02 6.70 -39.09
CA LEU A 169 -2.58 6.89 -39.24
C LEU A 169 -2.29 8.38 -39.16
N CYS A 170 -1.61 8.82 -38.12
CA CYS A 170 -1.33 10.22 -37.86
C CYS A 170 0.19 10.46 -37.78
N GLN A 171 0.66 11.56 -38.39
CA GLN A 171 1.98 12.12 -38.17
C GLN A 171 1.88 13.43 -37.40
N ARG A 172 2.81 13.64 -36.50
CA ARG A 172 2.97 14.90 -35.78
C ARG A 172 4.31 15.49 -36.10
N TYR A 173 4.33 16.74 -36.51
CA TYR A 173 5.56 17.42 -36.93
C TYR A 173 5.50 18.90 -36.59
N TYR A 174 6.69 19.55 -36.53
CA TYR A 174 6.80 20.98 -36.31
C TYR A 174 6.33 21.75 -37.55
N LYS A 175 5.66 22.87 -37.37
CA LYS A 175 5.15 23.71 -38.47
C LYS A 175 6.27 24.17 -39.39
N ARG A 176 7.38 24.68 -38.83
CA ARG A 176 8.65 24.86 -39.52
C ARG A 176 9.71 24.00 -38.87
N GLY A 177 10.60 23.45 -39.67
CA GLY A 177 11.68 22.61 -39.18
C GLY A 177 12.77 22.53 -40.23
N ILE A 178 13.57 23.58 -40.34
CA ILE A 178 14.77 23.59 -41.18
C ILE A 178 15.96 23.45 -40.22
N ILE A 179 16.77 22.43 -40.44
CA ILE A 179 18.00 22.17 -39.69
C ILE A 179 19.13 22.14 -40.71
N ASP A 180 20.09 23.05 -40.58
CA ASP A 180 21.28 23.07 -41.41
C ASP A 180 22.52 22.81 -40.54
N PRO A 181 22.98 21.54 -40.45
CA PRO A 181 24.13 21.16 -39.64
C PRO A 181 25.46 21.70 -40.21
N ILE A 182 25.49 22.14 -41.47
CA ILE A 182 26.73 22.69 -42.08
C ILE A 182 27.03 24.07 -41.57
N ASN A 183 25.98 24.89 -41.39
CA ASN A 183 26.10 26.27 -40.95
C ASN A 183 25.75 26.44 -39.44
N ASP A 184 25.53 25.33 -38.69
CA ASP A 184 25.12 25.32 -37.29
C ASP A 184 23.87 26.18 -37.03
N THR A 185 22.92 26.22 -37.99
CA THR A 185 21.70 27.01 -37.92
C THR A 185 20.44 26.15 -37.93
N PHE A 186 19.41 26.66 -37.28
CA PHE A 186 18.09 26.03 -37.26
C PHE A 186 16.98 27.11 -37.30
N ASP A 187 15.86 26.76 -37.95
CA ASP A 187 14.59 27.50 -37.91
C ASP A 187 13.47 26.52 -37.58
N ILE A 188 13.16 26.40 -36.28
CA ILE A 188 12.12 25.48 -35.77
C ILE A 188 11.02 26.31 -35.11
N ASP A 189 9.79 26.20 -35.63
CA ASP A 189 8.59 26.70 -34.98
C ASP A 189 8.03 25.61 -34.05
N PRO A 190 7.93 25.85 -32.71
CA PRO A 190 7.47 24.88 -31.75
C PRO A 190 5.98 24.49 -31.91
N GLU A 191 5.22 25.17 -32.78
CA GLU A 191 3.85 24.79 -33.09
C GLU A 191 3.80 23.44 -33.78
N VAL A 192 3.02 22.47 -33.19
CA VAL A 192 2.93 21.10 -33.68
C VAL A 192 1.67 20.93 -34.54
N ILE A 193 1.86 20.47 -35.76
CA ILE A 193 0.80 20.10 -36.69
C ILE A 193 0.59 18.59 -36.60
N THR A 194 -0.70 18.19 -36.55
CA THR A 194 -1.10 16.77 -36.64
C THR A 194 -1.85 16.56 -37.93
N ASP A 195 -1.35 15.67 -38.76
CA ASP A 195 -1.93 15.30 -40.04
C ASP A 195 -2.31 13.81 -39.98
N CYS A 196 -3.57 13.48 -40.26
CA CYS A 196 -4.12 12.14 -40.10
C CYS A 196 -4.84 11.69 -41.35
N ILE A 197 -4.65 10.43 -41.68
CA ILE A 197 -5.46 9.72 -42.68
C ILE A 197 -6.20 8.55 -42.03
N GLY A 198 -7.41 8.29 -42.51
CA GLY A 198 -8.23 7.16 -42.11
C GLY A 198 -8.09 6.01 -43.06
N VAL A 199 -8.06 4.78 -42.51
CA VAL A 199 -8.05 3.54 -43.28
C VAL A 199 -9.17 2.64 -42.75
N ASP A 200 -10.04 2.20 -43.66
CA ASP A 200 -11.14 1.31 -43.30
C ASP A 200 -10.92 -0.11 -43.82
N PRO A 201 -11.26 -1.14 -43.03
CA PRO A 201 -11.24 -2.52 -43.53
C PRO A 201 -12.29 -2.69 -44.63
N LEU A 202 -11.89 -3.40 -45.73
CA LEU A 202 -12.70 -3.54 -46.93
C LEU A 202 -14.06 -4.21 -46.72
N PRO A 203 -15.10 -3.74 -47.42
CA PRO A 203 -16.24 -4.58 -47.76
C PRO A 203 -15.82 -5.57 -48.87
N ASP A 204 -16.25 -6.82 -48.80
CA ASP A 204 -16.12 -7.77 -49.93
C ASP A 204 -17.09 -7.39 -51.07
N PRO A 205 -16.63 -7.12 -52.29
CA PRO A 205 -15.34 -7.22 -52.92
C PRO A 205 -14.49 -5.92 -52.86
N PRO A 206 -13.16 -6.02 -52.99
CA PRO A 206 -12.23 -4.90 -52.86
C PRO A 206 -12.41 -3.87 -54.00
N SER A 207 -12.59 -2.58 -53.63
CA SER A 207 -12.57 -1.49 -54.61
C SER A 207 -11.12 -1.13 -55.02
N PRO A 208 -10.89 -0.64 -56.25
CA PRO A 208 -9.51 -0.40 -56.77
C PRO A 208 -8.77 0.79 -56.12
N ASP A 209 -9.42 1.62 -55.31
CA ASP A 209 -8.84 2.83 -54.66
C ASP A 209 -8.13 2.56 -53.35
N TYR A 210 -7.81 1.30 -53.03
CA TYR A 210 -7.43 0.82 -51.73
C TYR A 210 -5.97 1.12 -51.28
N SER A 211 -5.18 1.83 -52.09
CA SER A 211 -3.76 2.09 -51.79
C SER A 211 -3.44 3.51 -51.28
N ASP A 212 -4.45 4.25 -50.87
CA ASP A 212 -4.30 5.68 -50.54
C ASP A 212 -3.33 5.93 -49.36
N TYR A 213 -3.26 4.99 -48.38
CA TYR A 213 -2.28 5.09 -47.27
C TYR A 213 -0.83 4.94 -47.73
N LYS A 214 -0.54 4.33 -48.91
CA LYS A 214 0.81 4.22 -49.47
C LYS A 214 1.30 5.54 -50.06
N ASN A 215 0.39 6.47 -50.35
CA ASN A 215 0.70 7.81 -50.81
C ASN A 215 0.98 8.80 -49.67
N PHE A 216 0.86 8.35 -48.40
CA PHE A 216 1.10 9.18 -47.25
C PHE A 216 2.59 9.52 -47.10
N THR A 217 2.94 10.78 -47.28
CA THR A 217 4.32 11.27 -47.21
C THR A 217 4.68 11.82 -45.84
N LEU A 218 5.79 11.32 -45.29
CA LEU A 218 6.27 11.74 -43.98
C LEU A 218 7.22 12.93 -44.09
N GLN A 219 7.08 13.88 -43.14
CA GLN A 219 7.92 15.08 -43.05
C GLN A 219 9.17 14.84 -42.19
N PHE A 220 10.11 13.99 -42.62
CA PHE A 220 11.23 13.45 -41.82
C PHE A 220 12.04 14.51 -41.07
N HIS A 221 12.36 15.65 -41.72
CA HIS A 221 13.22 16.68 -41.13
C HIS A 221 12.60 17.36 -39.91
N LYS A 222 11.27 17.31 -39.76
CA LYS A 222 10.53 17.93 -38.66
C LYS A 222 9.58 16.97 -37.96
N LEU A 223 9.70 15.67 -38.23
CA LEU A 223 8.85 14.62 -37.70
C LEU A 223 9.10 14.40 -36.22
N ILE A 224 8.06 14.49 -35.39
CA ILE A 224 8.11 14.19 -33.96
C ILE A 224 7.76 12.73 -33.71
N ASN A 225 6.60 12.28 -34.18
CA ASN A 225 6.18 10.89 -34.10
C ASN A 225 5.16 10.53 -35.18
N VAL A 226 5.03 9.22 -35.42
CA VAL A 226 3.94 8.63 -36.19
C VAL A 226 3.16 7.73 -35.27
N THR A 227 1.84 7.80 -35.31
CA THR A 227 0.94 6.97 -34.51
C THR A 227 -0.06 6.25 -35.40
N ILE A 228 -0.15 4.94 -35.24
CA ILE A 228 -1.19 4.12 -35.87
C ILE A 228 -2.13 3.67 -34.75
N GLN A 229 -3.38 4.12 -34.79
CA GLN A 229 -4.35 3.82 -33.76
C GLN A 229 -5.59 3.14 -34.33
N PHE A 230 -6.00 2.05 -33.71
CA PHE A 230 -7.21 1.30 -34.07
C PHE A 230 -7.77 0.55 -32.87
N GLN A 231 -8.99 0.04 -33.00
CA GLN A 231 -9.67 -0.67 -31.94
C GLN A 231 -10.11 -2.06 -32.41
N LEU A 232 -9.94 -3.06 -31.53
CA LEU A 232 -10.36 -4.43 -31.78
C LEU A 232 -11.20 -4.95 -30.61
N LYS A 233 -12.25 -5.72 -30.93
CA LYS A 233 -13.04 -6.44 -29.94
C LYS A 233 -12.66 -7.90 -29.90
N ALA A 234 -12.57 -8.46 -28.71
CA ALA A 234 -12.38 -9.90 -28.46
C ALA A 234 -13.28 -10.35 -27.29
N ILE A 235 -13.59 -11.64 -27.28
CA ILE A 235 -14.38 -12.26 -26.20
C ILE A 235 -13.48 -13.26 -25.48
N ASN A 236 -13.40 -13.14 -24.17
CA ASN A 236 -12.71 -14.13 -23.33
C ASN A 236 -13.66 -15.28 -23.02
N ILE A 237 -13.43 -16.43 -23.65
CA ILE A 237 -14.24 -17.63 -23.45
C ILE A 237 -13.77 -18.52 -22.29
N GLN A 238 -12.63 -18.20 -21.64
CA GLN A 238 -12.10 -19.00 -20.54
C GLN A 238 -13.04 -19.00 -19.33
N THR A 239 -13.79 -17.94 -19.13
CA THR A 239 -14.76 -17.78 -18.04
C THR A 239 -15.95 -18.76 -18.15
N ILE A 240 -16.24 -19.27 -19.35
CA ILE A 240 -17.31 -20.27 -19.58
C ILE A 240 -17.04 -21.58 -18.83
N ILE A 241 -15.78 -21.97 -18.64
CA ILE A 241 -15.41 -23.17 -17.88
C ILE A 241 -15.96 -23.08 -16.45
N ASN A 242 -16.01 -21.87 -15.89
CA ASN A 242 -16.55 -21.62 -14.55
C ASN A 242 -18.07 -21.36 -14.57
N ASN A 243 -18.75 -21.55 -15.70
CA ASN A 243 -20.14 -21.17 -15.96
C ASN A 243 -20.43 -19.68 -15.69
N GLU A 244 -19.48 -18.81 -15.99
CA GLU A 244 -19.63 -17.37 -15.91
C GLU A 244 -19.91 -16.77 -17.30
N ILE A 245 -20.60 -15.63 -17.33
CA ILE A 245 -20.84 -14.91 -18.58
C ILE A 245 -19.48 -14.42 -19.10
N PRO A 246 -19.14 -14.66 -20.37
CA PRO A 246 -17.90 -14.20 -20.98
C PRO A 246 -17.70 -12.69 -20.86
N ASP A 247 -16.46 -12.27 -20.75
CA ASP A 247 -16.08 -10.87 -20.78
C ASP A 247 -15.76 -10.42 -22.21
N CYS A 248 -16.38 -9.31 -22.62
CA CYS A 248 -16.14 -8.67 -23.90
C CYS A 248 -15.09 -7.57 -23.74
N TYR A 249 -13.95 -7.74 -24.40
CA TYR A 249 -12.84 -6.79 -24.39
C TYR A 249 -12.90 -5.88 -25.61
N THR A 250 -12.64 -4.60 -25.41
CA THR A 250 -12.32 -3.64 -26.47
C THR A 250 -10.90 -3.16 -26.23
N PHE A 251 -9.99 -3.56 -27.12
CA PHE A 251 -8.59 -3.17 -27.10
C PHE A 251 -8.40 -1.91 -27.95
N VAL A 252 -7.83 -0.86 -27.36
CA VAL A 252 -7.36 0.32 -28.08
C VAL A 252 -5.86 0.15 -28.27
N ILE A 253 -5.46 -0.13 -29.48
CA ILE A 253 -4.08 -0.43 -29.84
C ILE A 253 -3.49 0.82 -30.50
N MET A 254 -2.32 1.22 -30.02
CA MET A 254 -1.59 2.36 -30.56
C MET A 254 -0.14 1.94 -30.81
N VAL A 255 0.27 1.90 -32.09
CA VAL A 255 1.65 1.74 -32.48
C VAL A 255 2.27 3.12 -32.61
N VAL A 256 3.29 3.39 -31.80
CA VAL A 256 3.97 4.68 -31.76
C VAL A 256 5.39 4.53 -32.27
N LEU A 257 5.73 5.28 -33.32
CA LEU A 257 7.07 5.43 -33.85
C LEU A 257 7.59 6.79 -33.40
N ASP A 258 8.42 6.81 -32.34
CA ASP A 258 8.85 8.01 -31.63
C ASP A 258 10.23 8.51 -32.12
N ASN A 259 10.25 9.73 -32.68
CA ASN A 259 11.43 10.45 -33.16
C ASN A 259 11.72 11.73 -32.35
N LYS A 260 11.18 11.87 -31.15
CA LYS A 260 11.36 13.09 -30.33
C LYS A 260 12.82 13.47 -30.09
N ALA A 261 13.71 12.48 -30.05
CA ALA A 261 15.13 12.71 -29.82
C ALA A 261 15.86 13.27 -31.05
N HIS A 262 15.30 13.20 -32.25
CA HIS A 262 15.93 13.56 -33.54
C HIS A 262 17.38 13.07 -33.69
N SER A 263 17.67 11.89 -33.12
CA SER A 263 19.02 11.31 -33.04
C SER A 263 19.36 10.36 -34.19
N GLY A 264 18.56 10.35 -35.27
CA GLY A 264 18.68 9.37 -36.34
C GLY A 264 18.19 7.97 -35.98
N ARG A 265 17.54 7.83 -34.83
CA ARG A 265 16.95 6.59 -34.32
C ARG A 265 15.49 6.80 -33.93
N VAL A 266 14.57 6.11 -34.59
CA VAL A 266 13.16 6.10 -34.26
C VAL A 266 12.86 4.86 -33.45
N LYS A 267 12.24 5.02 -32.27
CA LYS A 267 11.83 3.93 -31.41
C LYS A 267 10.42 3.50 -31.75
N ILE A 268 10.19 2.18 -31.81
CA ILE A 268 8.85 1.62 -31.99
C ILE A 268 8.36 1.07 -30.66
N SER A 269 7.12 1.38 -30.33
CA SER A 269 6.42 0.83 -29.17
C SER A 269 4.96 0.57 -29.51
N LEU A 270 4.40 -0.51 -28.95
CA LEU A 270 2.97 -0.81 -29.02
C LEU A 270 2.38 -0.62 -27.63
N LEU A 271 1.41 0.28 -27.53
CA LEU A 271 0.61 0.53 -26.34
C LEU A 271 -0.76 -0.12 -26.54
N ASN A 272 -1.23 -0.86 -25.55
CA ASN A 272 -2.54 -1.50 -25.56
C ASN A 272 -3.31 -1.10 -24.32
N HIS A 273 -4.47 -0.49 -24.52
CA HIS A 273 -5.43 -0.19 -23.46
C HIS A 273 -6.68 -1.03 -23.68
N ALA A 274 -7.07 -1.82 -22.66
CA ALA A 274 -8.25 -2.68 -22.73
C ALA A 274 -9.39 -2.08 -21.91
N SER A 275 -10.58 -2.05 -22.46
CA SER A 275 -11.83 -1.85 -21.71
C SER A 275 -12.65 -3.13 -21.74
N ILE A 276 -13.25 -3.49 -20.60
CA ILE A 276 -14.00 -4.74 -20.45
C ILE A 276 -15.47 -4.41 -20.22
N LYS A 277 -16.35 -5.19 -20.85
CA LYS A 277 -17.79 -5.16 -20.62
C LYS A 277 -18.31 -6.59 -20.57
N LYS A 278 -19.34 -6.86 -19.76
CA LYS A 278 -20.03 -8.15 -19.83
C LYS A 278 -20.66 -8.33 -21.20
N CYS A 279 -20.44 -9.48 -21.83
CA CYS A 279 -21.05 -9.81 -23.10
C CYS A 279 -22.57 -9.93 -22.94
N LYS A 280 -23.33 -9.60 -24.00
CA LYS A 280 -24.76 -9.85 -24.06
C LYS A 280 -25.00 -11.34 -24.27
N ASP A 281 -25.69 -12.00 -23.35
CA ASP A 281 -26.12 -13.39 -23.53
C ASP A 281 -27.43 -13.41 -24.31
N PRO A 282 -27.49 -14.04 -25.51
CA PRO A 282 -28.75 -14.19 -26.25
C PRO A 282 -29.74 -15.15 -25.56
N ASN A 283 -29.26 -16.01 -24.63
CA ASN A 283 -30.06 -17.02 -23.92
C ASN A 283 -30.15 -16.71 -22.41
N VAL A 284 -30.95 -15.73 -22.03
CA VAL A 284 -31.07 -15.14 -20.66
C VAL A 284 -31.55 -16.13 -19.56
N TRP A 285 -31.77 -17.40 -19.81
CA TRP A 285 -32.59 -18.28 -18.96
C TRP A 285 -31.83 -19.09 -17.88
N GLY A 286 -30.60 -18.81 -17.50
CA GLY A 286 -29.98 -19.68 -16.50
C GLY A 286 -28.79 -19.18 -15.66
N HIS A 287 -28.17 -18.07 -15.99
CA HIS A 287 -26.85 -17.73 -15.41
C HIS A 287 -26.84 -16.57 -14.41
N GLY A 288 -28.02 -16.00 -14.09
CA GLY A 288 -28.15 -14.89 -13.14
C GLY A 288 -27.82 -15.24 -11.68
N GLU A 289 -27.96 -16.51 -11.29
CA GLU A 289 -27.87 -16.89 -9.85
C GLU A 289 -26.46 -16.82 -9.26
N ARG A 290 -25.38 -17.06 -10.06
CA ARG A 290 -24.02 -17.09 -9.50
C ARG A 290 -23.42 -15.72 -9.22
N ASN A 291 -23.81 -14.71 -9.96
CA ASN A 291 -23.33 -13.34 -9.71
C ASN A 291 -23.85 -12.82 -8.37
N TYR A 292 -25.10 -13.16 -8.01
CA TYR A 292 -25.67 -12.78 -6.72
C TYR A 292 -24.94 -13.39 -5.53
N ALA A 293 -24.39 -14.59 -5.66
CA ALA A 293 -23.66 -15.23 -4.58
C ALA A 293 -22.33 -14.51 -4.27
N ARG A 294 -21.62 -14.01 -5.28
CA ARG A 294 -20.39 -13.24 -5.09
C ARG A 294 -20.68 -11.85 -4.53
N GLU A 295 -21.65 -11.15 -5.07
CA GLU A 295 -22.10 -9.86 -4.55
C GLU A 295 -22.56 -9.99 -3.09
N ALA A 296 -23.36 -11.03 -2.79
CA ALA A 296 -23.80 -11.32 -1.42
C ALA A 296 -22.64 -11.62 -0.48
N PHE A 297 -21.60 -12.32 -0.97
CA PHE A 297 -20.40 -12.58 -0.19
C PHE A 297 -19.61 -11.28 0.09
N ASP A 298 -19.45 -10.40 -0.88
CA ASP A 298 -18.77 -9.12 -0.70
C ASP A 298 -19.54 -8.19 0.25
N VAL A 299 -20.87 -8.19 0.19
CA VAL A 299 -21.73 -7.51 1.16
C VAL A 299 -21.57 -8.10 2.56
N LEU A 300 -21.52 -9.44 2.68
CA LEU A 300 -21.27 -10.10 3.96
C LEU A 300 -19.94 -9.68 4.57
N VAL A 301 -18.86 -9.64 3.77
CA VAL A 301 -17.55 -9.17 4.21
C VAL A 301 -17.63 -7.71 4.70
N ALA A 302 -18.27 -6.84 3.94
CA ALA A 302 -18.46 -5.44 4.32
C ALA A 302 -19.21 -5.31 5.65
N ILE A 303 -20.26 -6.10 5.88
CA ILE A 303 -21.02 -6.11 7.14
C ILE A 303 -20.14 -6.57 8.31
N VAL A 304 -19.37 -7.64 8.14
CA VAL A 304 -18.49 -8.16 9.19
C VAL A 304 -17.38 -7.15 9.52
N CYS A 305 -16.81 -6.48 8.51
CA CYS A 305 -15.82 -5.42 8.70
C CYS A 305 -16.45 -4.18 9.39
N LEU A 306 -17.68 -3.83 9.06
CA LEU A 306 -18.41 -2.74 9.73
C LEU A 306 -18.65 -3.06 11.21
N LEU A 307 -19.08 -4.28 11.53
CA LEU A 307 -19.24 -4.72 12.92
C LEU A 307 -17.90 -4.70 13.67
N SER A 308 -16.81 -5.15 13.03
CA SER A 308 -15.46 -5.07 13.59
C SER A 308 -15.04 -3.63 13.87
N LEU A 309 -15.28 -2.73 12.92
CA LEU A 309 -14.98 -1.29 13.03
C LEU A 309 -15.75 -0.66 14.20
N LEU A 310 -17.04 -0.93 14.33
CA LEU A 310 -17.86 -0.42 15.42
C LEU A 310 -17.38 -0.93 16.78
N LEU A 311 -17.03 -2.21 16.90
CA LEU A 311 -16.52 -2.80 18.14
C LEU A 311 -15.12 -2.28 18.50
N CYS A 312 -14.26 -2.05 17.51
CA CYS A 312 -12.93 -1.48 17.74
C CYS A 312 -13.02 0.01 18.10
N GLY A 313 -13.86 0.78 17.39
CA GLY A 313 -14.13 2.19 17.70
C GLY A 313 -14.69 2.39 19.11
N ARG A 314 -15.67 1.57 19.49
CA ARG A 314 -16.22 1.57 20.87
C ARG A 314 -15.14 1.28 21.92
N SER A 315 -14.20 0.35 21.62
CA SER A 315 -13.11 0.06 22.57
C SER A 315 -12.15 1.24 22.71
N ILE A 316 -11.83 1.95 21.62
CA ILE A 316 -11.00 3.16 21.68
C ILE A 316 -11.72 4.27 22.45
N LEU A 317 -12.99 4.53 22.13
CA LEU A 317 -13.79 5.54 22.85
C LEU A 317 -13.81 5.29 24.35
N ARG A 318 -13.99 4.05 24.78
CA ARG A 318 -13.93 3.69 26.21
C ARG A 318 -12.54 3.90 26.80
N GLY A 319 -11.49 3.58 26.05
CA GLY A 319 -10.11 3.85 26.46
C GLY A 319 -9.90 5.36 26.69
N VAL A 320 -10.37 6.20 25.78
CA VAL A 320 -10.25 7.67 25.89
C VAL A 320 -11.07 8.22 27.06
N ILE A 321 -12.29 7.74 27.26
CA ILE A 321 -13.13 8.15 28.42
C ILE A 321 -12.44 7.77 29.73
N LEU A 322 -11.94 6.54 29.85
CA LEU A 322 -11.26 6.08 31.04
C LEU A 322 -9.93 6.82 31.29
N GLN A 323 -9.19 7.15 30.21
CA GLN A 323 -8.02 8.02 30.26
C GLN A 323 -8.37 9.39 30.83
N HIS A 324 -9.49 9.97 30.39
CA HIS A 324 -9.94 11.29 30.89
C HIS A 324 -10.31 11.22 32.38
N GLU A 325 -11.06 10.18 32.80
CA GLU A 325 -11.38 9.94 34.22
C GLU A 325 -10.10 9.82 35.07
N TYR A 326 -9.11 9.05 34.60
CA TYR A 326 -7.83 8.84 35.28
C TYR A 326 -7.02 10.14 35.39
N VAL A 327 -6.85 10.88 34.30
CA VAL A 327 -6.12 12.16 34.28
C VAL A 327 -6.82 13.21 35.20
N GLN A 328 -8.14 13.26 35.16
CA GLN A 328 -8.91 14.18 36.00
C GLN A 328 -8.77 13.85 37.50
N PHE A 329 -8.80 12.55 37.84
CA PHE A 329 -8.62 12.10 39.22
C PHE A 329 -7.22 12.47 39.76
N PHE A 330 -6.14 12.21 39.01
CA PHE A 330 -4.78 12.56 39.43
C PHE A 330 -4.57 14.07 39.52
N ARG A 331 -5.13 14.84 38.58
CA ARG A 331 -5.05 16.30 38.62
C ARG A 331 -5.79 16.92 39.82
N GLN A 332 -6.96 16.40 40.16
CA GLN A 332 -7.78 16.94 41.26
C GLN A 332 -7.27 16.56 42.64
N ARG A 333 -6.73 15.35 42.81
CA ARG A 333 -6.33 14.81 44.11
C ARG A 333 -4.87 14.90 44.44
N LEU A 334 -4.01 14.58 43.47
CA LEU A 334 -2.55 14.52 43.68
C LEU A 334 -1.83 15.76 43.15
N ASN A 335 -2.57 16.68 42.49
CA ASN A 335 -2.03 17.87 41.84
C ASN A 335 -0.82 17.53 40.91
N HIS A 336 -0.77 16.29 40.41
CA HIS A 336 0.31 15.74 39.56
C HIS A 336 -0.16 15.62 38.13
N SER A 337 0.69 16.00 37.17
CA SER A 337 0.41 15.84 35.76
C SER A 337 0.82 14.45 35.32
N VAL A 338 -0.13 13.66 34.81
CA VAL A 338 0.12 12.31 34.28
C VAL A 338 1.03 12.39 33.05
N CYS A 339 2.07 11.54 33.00
CA CYS A 339 3.01 11.46 31.88
C CYS A 339 2.30 11.12 30.57
N TRP A 340 2.83 11.64 29.45
CA TRP A 340 2.28 11.34 28.12
C TRP A 340 2.30 9.84 27.78
N ALA A 341 3.34 9.11 28.24
CA ALA A 341 3.46 7.67 28.03
C ALA A 341 2.28 6.91 28.66
N ASP A 342 1.93 7.22 29.92
CA ASP A 342 0.80 6.61 30.63
C ASP A 342 -0.54 6.92 29.96
N ARG A 343 -0.69 8.14 29.40
CA ARG A 343 -1.89 8.50 28.64
C ARG A 343 -2.04 7.68 27.36
N MET A 344 -0.94 7.45 26.65
CA MET A 344 -0.98 6.69 25.40
C MET A 344 -1.24 5.20 25.61
N GLU A 345 -1.04 4.67 26.81
CA GLU A 345 -1.28 3.25 27.12
C GLU A 345 -2.77 2.88 27.07
N PHE A 346 -3.67 3.85 27.29
CA PHE A 346 -5.12 3.65 27.13
C PHE A 346 -5.54 3.47 25.67
N ILE A 347 -4.75 3.97 24.72
CA ILE A 347 -5.02 3.88 23.28
C ILE A 347 -4.27 2.69 22.72
N ASN A 348 -4.97 1.60 22.50
CA ASN A 348 -4.35 0.40 21.93
C ASN A 348 -4.14 0.56 20.41
N GLY A 349 -2.88 0.68 19.99
CA GLY A 349 -2.49 0.83 18.57
C GLY A 349 -2.99 -0.30 17.66
N TRP A 350 -3.18 -1.51 18.20
CA TRP A 350 -3.75 -2.62 17.44
C TRP A 350 -5.20 -2.36 17.00
N PHE A 351 -5.99 -1.63 17.80
CA PHE A 351 -7.35 -1.27 17.39
C PHE A 351 -7.34 -0.22 16.28
N ILE A 352 -6.39 0.71 16.30
CA ILE A 352 -6.24 1.70 15.22
C ILE A 352 -5.89 1.00 13.91
N LEU A 353 -4.93 0.07 13.95
CA LEU A 353 -4.54 -0.73 12.78
C LEU A 353 -5.73 -1.52 12.22
N LEU A 354 -6.53 -2.16 13.09
CA LEU A 354 -7.73 -2.89 12.68
C LEU A 354 -8.79 -1.97 12.07
N ILE A 355 -9.01 -0.77 12.60
CA ILE A 355 -9.94 0.22 12.05
C ILE A 355 -9.50 0.66 10.65
N ILE A 356 -8.21 0.96 10.46
CA ILE A 356 -7.67 1.32 9.14
C ILE A 356 -7.89 0.18 8.15
N SER A 357 -7.57 -1.06 8.56
CA SER A 357 -7.82 -2.24 7.75
C SER A 357 -9.29 -2.41 7.40
N ASP A 358 -10.21 -2.25 8.36
CA ASP A 358 -11.65 -2.38 8.13
C ASP A 358 -12.16 -1.33 7.14
N LEU A 359 -11.70 -0.07 7.26
CA LEU A 359 -12.06 0.99 6.32
C LEU A 359 -11.57 0.68 4.90
N LEU A 360 -10.32 0.21 4.75
CA LEU A 360 -9.78 -0.18 3.45
C LEU A 360 -10.54 -1.36 2.84
N THR A 361 -10.89 -2.38 3.65
CA THR A 361 -11.68 -3.54 3.18
C THR A 361 -13.07 -3.10 2.72
N ILE A 362 -13.76 -2.28 3.51
CA ILE A 362 -15.12 -1.79 3.18
C ILE A 362 -15.07 -1.00 1.87
N THR A 363 -14.14 -0.04 1.77
CA THR A 363 -13.97 0.78 0.57
C THR A 363 -13.63 -0.09 -0.65
N GLY A 364 -12.68 -1.02 -0.51
CA GLY A 364 -12.31 -1.96 -1.56
C GLY A 364 -13.46 -2.87 -2.00
N SER A 365 -14.28 -3.36 -1.06
CA SER A 365 -15.46 -4.19 -1.38
C SER A 365 -16.54 -3.40 -2.12
N PHE A 366 -16.78 -2.14 -1.76
CA PHE A 366 -17.71 -1.28 -2.50
C PHE A 366 -17.21 -0.99 -3.92
N ILE A 367 -15.91 -0.70 -4.08
CA ILE A 367 -15.33 -0.51 -5.41
C ILE A 367 -15.43 -1.80 -6.22
N LYS A 368 -15.19 -2.97 -5.62
CA LYS A 368 -15.31 -4.28 -6.28
C LYS A 368 -16.71 -4.51 -6.80
N ILE A 369 -17.74 -4.26 -5.98
CA ILE A 369 -19.14 -4.35 -6.41
C ILE A 369 -19.42 -3.35 -7.57
N GLY A 370 -18.85 -2.14 -7.51
CA GLY A 370 -18.94 -1.15 -8.58
C GLY A 370 -18.23 -1.57 -9.88
N ILE A 371 -17.09 -2.28 -9.80
CA ILE A 371 -16.35 -2.80 -10.95
C ILE A 371 -17.16 -3.89 -11.66
N GLU A 372 -17.83 -4.74 -10.94
CA GLU A 372 -18.72 -5.76 -11.52
C GLU A 372 -19.83 -5.10 -12.39
N SER A 373 -20.13 -3.81 -12.14
CA SER A 373 -21.02 -2.98 -12.95
C SER A 373 -20.37 -2.17 -14.07
N LYS A 374 -19.04 -2.32 -14.41
CA LYS A 374 -18.39 -1.92 -15.69
C LYS A 374 -17.36 -0.78 -15.73
N ASN A 375 -16.52 -0.58 -14.72
CA ASN A 375 -15.50 0.47 -14.82
C ASN A 375 -14.08 -0.05 -14.51
N MET A 376 -13.26 -0.27 -15.57
CA MET A 376 -11.91 -0.87 -15.46
C MET A 376 -10.84 0.03 -14.82
N SER A 377 -11.03 1.34 -14.84
CA SER A 377 -10.03 2.27 -14.26
C SER A 377 -9.84 2.11 -12.75
N LEU A 378 -10.75 1.40 -12.08
CA LEU A 378 -10.74 1.18 -10.64
C LEU A 378 -10.17 -0.19 -10.21
N TYR A 379 -9.81 -1.09 -11.16
CA TYR A 379 -9.25 -2.42 -10.81
C TYR A 379 -7.96 -2.33 -10.02
N ASP A 380 -7.02 -1.50 -10.46
CA ASP A 380 -5.75 -1.32 -9.78
C ASP A 380 -5.95 -0.73 -8.37
N VAL A 381 -6.84 0.26 -8.25
CA VAL A 381 -7.19 0.88 -6.96
C VAL A 381 -7.83 -0.16 -6.03
N CYS A 382 -8.77 -0.97 -6.54
CA CYS A 382 -9.40 -2.05 -5.79
C CYS A 382 -8.37 -3.07 -5.32
N GLY A 383 -7.46 -3.49 -6.20
CA GLY A 383 -6.37 -4.42 -5.87
C GLY A 383 -5.44 -3.89 -4.78
N ILE A 384 -5.04 -2.62 -4.87
CA ILE A 384 -4.20 -1.95 -3.86
C ILE A 384 -4.93 -1.89 -2.51
N LEU A 385 -6.20 -1.48 -2.49
CA LEU A 385 -6.97 -1.34 -1.25
C LEU A 385 -7.19 -2.70 -0.57
N LEU A 386 -7.63 -3.72 -1.30
CA LEU A 386 -7.88 -5.05 -0.75
C LEU A 386 -6.57 -5.74 -0.35
N GLY A 387 -5.52 -5.62 -1.16
CA GLY A 387 -4.20 -6.18 -0.86
C GLY A 387 -3.59 -5.54 0.39
N THR A 388 -3.59 -4.21 0.47
CA THR A 388 -3.08 -3.47 1.64
C THR A 388 -3.90 -3.79 2.89
N SER A 389 -5.23 -3.83 2.75
CA SER A 389 -6.12 -4.22 3.85
C SER A 389 -5.79 -5.61 4.40
N THR A 390 -5.62 -6.60 3.52
CA THR A 390 -5.31 -7.96 3.93
C THR A 390 -3.94 -8.04 4.60
N LEU A 391 -2.93 -7.33 4.10
CA LEU A 391 -1.64 -7.20 4.77
C LEU A 391 -1.80 -6.70 6.21
N LEU A 392 -2.59 -5.64 6.42
CA LEU A 392 -2.86 -5.11 7.77
C LEU A 392 -3.65 -6.08 8.64
N VAL A 393 -4.59 -6.85 8.06
CA VAL A 393 -5.32 -7.92 8.79
C VAL A 393 -4.33 -8.97 9.30
N TRP A 394 -3.40 -9.44 8.45
CA TRP A 394 -2.41 -10.43 8.84
C TRP A 394 -1.38 -9.89 9.84
N VAL A 395 -0.94 -8.65 9.70
CA VAL A 395 -0.14 -7.96 10.74
C VAL A 395 -0.92 -7.92 12.06
N GLY A 396 -2.23 -7.70 12.01
CA GLY A 396 -3.11 -7.73 13.18
C GLY A 396 -3.15 -9.10 13.91
N VAL A 397 -2.78 -10.22 13.25
CA VAL A 397 -2.66 -11.53 13.88
C VAL A 397 -1.60 -11.53 14.97
N LEU A 398 -0.53 -10.74 14.83
CA LEU A 398 0.52 -10.59 15.84
C LEU A 398 -0.04 -10.23 17.23
N ARG A 399 -1.14 -9.48 17.27
CA ARG A 399 -1.85 -9.18 18.52
C ARG A 399 -2.31 -10.45 19.26
N TYR A 400 -2.73 -11.49 18.54
CA TYR A 400 -3.19 -12.73 19.18
C TYR A 400 -2.01 -13.58 19.61
N LEU A 401 -0.87 -13.51 18.90
CA LEU A 401 0.37 -14.15 19.30
C LEU A 401 0.95 -13.53 20.58
N SER A 402 0.66 -12.25 20.86
CA SER A 402 1.12 -11.59 22.10
C SER A 402 0.53 -12.20 23.38
N PHE A 403 -0.54 -13.00 23.30
CA PHE A 403 -1.06 -13.72 24.47
C PHE A 403 -0.18 -14.90 24.90
N PHE A 404 0.72 -15.38 24.04
CA PHE A 404 1.66 -16.45 24.36
C PHE A 404 2.99 -15.83 24.80
N GLN A 405 3.47 -16.18 25.99
CA GLN A 405 4.68 -15.59 26.58
C GLN A 405 5.89 -15.61 25.65
N LYS A 406 6.14 -16.75 24.96
CA LYS A 406 7.28 -16.91 24.05
C LYS A 406 7.26 -15.93 22.87
N TYR A 407 6.09 -15.61 22.33
CA TYR A 407 5.95 -14.65 21.21
C TYR A 407 5.85 -13.21 21.71
N ASN A 408 5.29 -13.02 22.90
CA ASN A 408 5.14 -11.68 23.47
C ASN A 408 6.47 -10.96 23.66
N ILE A 409 7.52 -11.66 24.09
CA ILE A 409 8.87 -11.09 24.25
C ILE A 409 9.34 -10.47 22.93
N LEU A 410 9.19 -11.18 21.80
CA LEU A 410 9.58 -10.67 20.48
C LEU A 410 8.79 -9.44 20.07
N ILE A 411 7.48 -9.42 20.34
CA ILE A 411 6.60 -8.30 20.00
C ILE A 411 6.93 -7.08 20.85
N VAL A 412 7.19 -7.27 22.14
CA VAL A 412 7.60 -6.20 23.06
C VAL A 412 8.97 -5.64 22.65
N THR A 413 9.92 -6.49 22.28
CA THR A 413 11.24 -6.08 21.76
C THR A 413 11.10 -5.23 20.51
N LEU A 414 10.30 -5.69 19.55
CA LEU A 414 10.06 -4.94 18.31
C LEU A 414 9.43 -3.57 18.59
N ARG A 415 8.46 -3.51 19.51
CA ARG A 415 7.84 -2.25 19.93
C ARG A 415 8.84 -1.31 20.60
N ALA A 416 9.73 -1.83 21.44
CA ALA A 416 10.75 -1.05 22.13
C ALA A 416 11.85 -0.56 21.18
N ALA A 417 12.25 -1.39 20.21
CA ALA A 417 13.24 -1.04 19.19
C ALA A 417 12.72 -0.01 18.17
N PHE A 418 11.43 -0.02 17.87
CA PHE A 418 10.81 0.73 16.77
C PHE A 418 11.13 2.23 16.73
N PRO A 419 11.07 3.00 17.85
CA PRO A 419 11.41 4.42 17.82
C PRO A 419 12.88 4.68 17.43
N ASN A 420 13.79 3.85 17.92
CA ASN A 420 15.23 3.96 17.63
C ASN A 420 15.53 3.53 16.18
N VAL A 421 14.85 2.49 15.70
CA VAL A 421 14.93 2.04 14.31
C VAL A 421 14.46 3.14 13.35
N ILE A 422 13.33 3.81 13.64
CA ILE A 422 12.87 4.92 12.78
C ILE A 422 13.88 6.06 12.73
N ARG A 423 14.43 6.47 13.88
CA ARG A 423 15.47 7.52 13.92
C ARG A 423 16.69 7.12 13.10
N PHE A 424 17.12 5.89 13.24
CA PHE A 424 18.23 5.32 12.46
C PHE A 424 17.91 5.31 10.96
N CYS A 425 16.72 4.82 10.57
CA CYS A 425 16.29 4.78 9.18
C CYS A 425 16.23 6.16 8.53
N LEU A 426 15.84 7.21 9.26
CA LEU A 426 15.86 8.58 8.74
C LEU A 426 17.27 9.05 8.40
N CYS A 427 18.27 8.76 9.26
CA CYS A 427 19.67 9.07 8.99
C CYS A 427 20.20 8.28 7.78
N VAL A 428 19.90 6.99 7.72
CA VAL A 428 20.28 6.11 6.61
C VAL A 428 19.64 6.56 5.30
N ALA A 429 18.35 6.94 5.34
CA ALA A 429 17.63 7.44 4.17
C ALA A 429 18.28 8.73 3.59
N ALA A 430 18.75 9.62 4.44
CA ALA A 430 19.45 10.84 3.97
C ALA A 430 20.74 10.49 3.20
N ILE A 431 21.55 9.55 3.73
CA ILE A 431 22.75 9.08 3.05
C ILE A 431 22.40 8.36 1.74
N TYR A 432 21.37 7.49 1.78
CA TYR A 432 20.89 6.76 0.62
C TYR A 432 20.44 7.69 -0.51
N LEU A 433 19.66 8.71 -0.19
CA LEU A 433 19.24 9.74 -1.16
C LEU A 433 20.44 10.48 -1.75
N GLY A 434 21.46 10.80 -0.93
CA GLY A 434 22.71 11.39 -1.42
C GLY A 434 23.39 10.52 -2.47
N TYR A 435 23.50 9.21 -2.23
CA TYR A 435 24.01 8.25 -3.23
C TYR A 435 23.10 8.17 -4.45
N CYS A 436 21.77 8.15 -4.28
CA CYS A 436 20.83 8.13 -5.41
C CYS A 436 21.02 9.36 -6.32
N PHE A 437 21.08 10.57 -5.77
CA PHE A 437 21.28 11.78 -6.55
C PHE A 437 22.66 11.82 -7.22
N CYS A 438 23.71 11.42 -6.50
CA CYS A 438 25.06 11.37 -7.04
C CYS A 438 25.13 10.36 -8.22
N GLY A 439 24.59 9.17 -8.06
CA GLY A 439 24.54 8.15 -9.10
C GLY A 439 23.74 8.61 -10.32
N TRP A 440 22.58 9.23 -10.10
CA TRP A 440 21.76 9.75 -11.18
C TRP A 440 22.48 10.83 -12.01
N ILE A 441 23.09 11.80 -11.35
CA ILE A 441 23.74 12.93 -12.04
C ILE A 441 25.01 12.50 -12.76
N VAL A 442 25.88 11.71 -12.11
CA VAL A 442 27.21 11.38 -12.67
C VAL A 442 27.15 10.17 -13.61
N LEU A 443 26.39 9.13 -13.24
CA LEU A 443 26.36 7.87 -14.00
C LEU A 443 25.17 7.80 -14.98
N GLY A 444 24.13 8.62 -14.78
CA GLY A 444 22.92 8.64 -15.60
C GLY A 444 23.16 8.79 -17.10
N PRO A 445 24.05 9.68 -17.57
CA PRO A 445 24.37 9.81 -18.99
C PRO A 445 25.03 8.57 -19.60
N TYR A 446 25.72 7.76 -18.80
CA TYR A 446 26.55 6.63 -19.27
C TYR A 446 25.86 5.27 -19.16
N HIS A 447 24.93 5.12 -18.20
CA HIS A 447 24.32 3.81 -17.88
C HIS A 447 22.81 3.84 -17.84
N THR A 448 22.19 2.83 -18.44
CA THR A 448 20.73 2.69 -18.46
C THR A 448 20.12 2.53 -17.08
N LYS A 449 20.78 1.81 -16.17
CA LYS A 449 20.34 1.61 -14.77
C LYS A 449 20.37 2.88 -13.92
N PHE A 450 21.05 3.95 -14.38
CA PHE A 450 21.18 5.23 -13.67
C PHE A 450 20.43 6.38 -14.33
N ARG A 451 19.65 6.14 -15.40
CA ARG A 451 18.97 7.20 -16.18
C ARG A 451 17.86 7.95 -15.46
N SER A 452 17.19 7.32 -14.53
CA SER A 452 16.14 7.97 -13.73
C SER A 452 16.37 7.71 -12.25
N LEU A 453 15.89 8.61 -11.39
CA LEU A 453 16.02 8.46 -9.95
C LEU A 453 15.39 7.17 -9.41
N SER A 454 14.26 6.74 -9.99
CA SER A 454 13.62 5.46 -9.66
C SER A 454 14.53 4.28 -9.98
N MET A 455 15.08 4.23 -11.22
CA MET A 455 15.97 3.15 -11.63
C MET A 455 17.25 3.10 -10.79
N VAL A 456 17.81 4.26 -10.43
CA VAL A 456 18.97 4.33 -9.53
C VAL A 456 18.62 3.75 -8.17
N SER A 457 17.48 4.15 -7.60
CA SER A 457 17.04 3.62 -6.31
C SER A 457 16.82 2.10 -6.35
N GLU A 458 16.19 1.59 -7.40
CA GLU A 458 16.00 0.14 -7.59
C GLU A 458 17.34 -0.59 -7.71
N CYS A 459 18.26 -0.07 -8.53
CA CYS A 459 19.59 -0.63 -8.70
C CYS A 459 20.39 -0.63 -7.39
N LEU A 460 20.41 0.47 -6.66
CA LEU A 460 21.12 0.55 -5.38
C LEU A 460 20.50 -0.37 -4.31
N PHE A 461 19.18 -0.49 -4.29
CA PHE A 461 18.48 -1.42 -3.40
C PHE A 461 18.83 -2.88 -3.72
N SER A 462 18.89 -3.26 -5.00
CA SER A 462 19.35 -4.59 -5.44
C SER A 462 20.79 -4.85 -4.99
N LEU A 463 21.69 -3.86 -5.12
CA LEU A 463 23.08 -3.97 -4.69
C LEU A 463 23.24 -4.19 -3.17
N ILE A 464 22.39 -3.60 -2.33
CA ILE A 464 22.39 -3.85 -0.87
C ILE A 464 22.07 -5.32 -0.60
N ASN A 465 21.17 -5.91 -1.37
CA ASN A 465 20.79 -7.32 -1.24
C ASN A 465 21.78 -8.28 -1.93
N GLY A 466 22.83 -7.76 -2.57
CA GLY A 466 23.85 -8.56 -3.25
C GLY A 466 23.46 -9.02 -4.66
N ASP A 467 22.39 -8.48 -5.22
CA ASP A 467 21.89 -8.83 -6.54
C ASP A 467 22.55 -7.96 -7.63
N ASP A 468 22.78 -8.54 -8.81
CA ASP A 468 23.33 -7.87 -10.01
C ASP A 468 24.67 -7.13 -9.81
N MET A 469 25.43 -7.41 -8.74
CA MET A 469 26.67 -6.70 -8.41
C MET A 469 27.68 -6.78 -9.55
N PHE A 470 28.02 -8.00 -9.99
CA PHE A 470 29.02 -8.19 -11.05
C PHE A 470 28.58 -7.56 -12.37
N VAL A 471 27.32 -7.72 -12.74
CA VAL A 471 26.75 -7.15 -13.98
C VAL A 471 26.86 -5.63 -13.98
N THR A 472 26.54 -4.99 -12.84
CA THR A 472 26.63 -3.54 -12.70
C THR A 472 28.09 -3.05 -12.82
N PHE A 473 29.06 -3.71 -12.19
CA PHE A 473 30.48 -3.39 -12.35
C PHE A 473 30.98 -3.59 -13.79
N ALA A 474 30.56 -4.66 -14.46
CA ALA A 474 30.97 -4.98 -15.84
C ALA A 474 30.38 -3.96 -16.85
N GLU A 475 29.15 -3.52 -16.66
CA GLU A 475 28.53 -2.49 -17.51
C GLU A 475 29.27 -1.14 -17.38
N MET A 476 29.77 -0.80 -16.18
CA MET A 476 30.54 0.44 -15.93
C MET A 476 31.88 0.46 -16.64
N GLN A 477 32.45 -0.69 -16.99
CA GLN A 477 33.75 -0.77 -17.66
C GLN A 477 33.74 -0.19 -19.09
N LYS A 478 32.58 -0.02 -19.69
CA LYS A 478 32.42 0.56 -21.04
C LYS A 478 32.50 2.08 -21.08
N SER A 479 32.61 2.75 -19.94
CA SER A 479 32.66 4.21 -19.79
C SER A 479 34.09 4.74 -19.97
N GLY A 480 34.24 6.06 -20.15
CA GLY A 480 35.56 6.71 -20.16
C GLY A 480 36.31 6.50 -18.85
N THR A 481 37.67 6.52 -18.90
CA THR A 481 38.54 6.17 -17.76
C THR A 481 38.20 6.91 -16.46
N LEU A 482 37.88 8.19 -16.54
CA LEU A 482 37.52 9.01 -15.37
C LEU A 482 36.21 8.53 -14.74
N VAL A 483 35.19 8.32 -15.55
CA VAL A 483 33.87 7.88 -15.09
C VAL A 483 33.95 6.44 -14.55
N TRP A 484 34.77 5.59 -15.17
CA TRP A 484 35.02 4.24 -14.69
C TRP A 484 35.66 4.24 -13.29
N VAL A 485 36.73 5.01 -13.06
CA VAL A 485 37.38 5.10 -11.74
C VAL A 485 36.38 5.62 -10.69
N PHE A 486 35.63 6.67 -11.04
CA PHE A 486 34.61 7.21 -10.15
C PHE A 486 33.55 6.15 -9.82
N SER A 487 33.05 5.43 -10.82
CA SER A 487 32.02 4.41 -10.60
C SER A 487 32.49 3.27 -9.69
N GLN A 488 33.76 2.88 -9.79
CA GLN A 488 34.36 1.88 -8.90
C GLN A 488 34.36 2.37 -7.44
N VAL A 489 34.88 3.56 -7.20
CA VAL A 489 34.90 4.16 -5.84
C VAL A 489 33.46 4.32 -5.31
N TYR A 490 32.57 4.82 -6.12
CA TYR A 490 31.14 5.01 -5.76
C TYR A 490 30.47 3.69 -5.35
N LEU A 491 30.61 2.63 -6.18
CA LEU A 491 29.97 1.34 -5.91
C LEU A 491 30.62 0.63 -4.70
N TYR A 492 31.95 0.62 -4.61
CA TYR A 492 32.63 0.00 -3.46
C TYR A 492 32.29 0.71 -2.15
N THR A 493 32.28 2.04 -2.13
CA THR A 493 31.90 2.80 -0.92
C THR A 493 30.44 2.60 -0.55
N PHE A 494 29.54 2.55 -1.53
CA PHE A 494 28.13 2.29 -1.30
C PHE A 494 27.89 0.91 -0.70
N ILE A 495 28.42 -0.14 -1.34
CA ILE A 495 28.24 -1.52 -0.89
C ILE A 495 28.87 -1.72 0.49
N SER A 496 30.10 -1.22 0.72
CA SER A 496 30.76 -1.33 2.01
C SER A 496 29.98 -0.64 3.12
N LEU A 497 29.46 0.56 2.85
CA LEU A 497 28.69 1.32 3.83
C LEU A 497 27.36 0.63 4.16
N PHE A 498 26.59 0.27 3.15
CA PHE A 498 25.22 -0.23 3.38
C PHE A 498 25.21 -1.70 3.81
N THR A 499 25.98 -2.57 3.16
CA THR A 499 25.95 -4.01 3.46
C THR A 499 26.65 -4.32 4.78
N TYR A 500 27.79 -3.69 5.06
CA TYR A 500 28.56 -4.03 6.27
C TYR A 500 28.25 -3.12 7.45
N MET A 501 28.17 -1.80 7.26
CA MET A 501 27.95 -0.88 8.39
C MET A 501 26.48 -0.72 8.75
N VAL A 502 25.63 -0.35 7.80
CA VAL A 502 24.22 -0.06 8.05
C VAL A 502 23.48 -1.30 8.52
N LEU A 503 23.68 -2.44 7.86
CA LEU A 503 23.02 -3.69 8.25
C LEU A 503 23.50 -4.17 9.62
N SER A 504 24.79 -4.07 9.92
CA SER A 504 25.34 -4.44 11.23
C SER A 504 24.82 -3.57 12.37
N LEU A 505 24.70 -2.24 12.12
CA LEU A 505 24.11 -1.32 13.09
C LEU A 505 22.62 -1.59 13.31
N PHE A 506 21.88 -1.93 12.26
CA PHE A 506 20.48 -2.31 12.38
C PHE A 506 20.30 -3.57 13.24
N ILE A 507 21.11 -4.61 13.00
CA ILE A 507 21.11 -5.83 13.82
C ILE A 507 21.47 -5.49 15.26
N ALA A 508 22.52 -4.69 15.50
CA ALA A 508 22.94 -4.28 16.83
C ALA A 508 21.85 -3.52 17.60
N LEU A 509 21.08 -2.65 16.93
CA LEU A 509 19.95 -1.93 17.53
C LEU A 509 18.84 -2.89 18.00
N ILE A 510 18.50 -3.88 17.18
CA ILE A 510 17.46 -4.85 17.54
C ILE A 510 17.95 -5.77 18.64
N THR A 511 19.19 -6.27 18.54
CA THR A 511 19.78 -7.13 19.56
C THR A 511 19.91 -6.41 20.90
N GLY A 512 20.38 -5.16 20.90
CA GLY A 512 20.46 -4.35 22.12
C GLY A 512 19.09 -4.09 22.76
N ALA A 513 18.04 -3.89 21.96
CA ALA A 513 16.68 -3.79 22.48
C ALA A 513 16.18 -5.12 23.07
N TYR A 514 16.52 -6.26 22.44
CA TYR A 514 16.19 -7.58 22.95
C TYR A 514 16.88 -7.86 24.28
N ASP A 515 18.19 -7.60 24.37
CA ASP A 515 18.96 -7.81 25.58
C ASP A 515 18.47 -6.93 26.73
N ALA A 516 18.12 -5.67 26.45
CA ALA A 516 17.52 -4.76 27.43
C ALA A 516 16.18 -5.29 27.97
N ILE A 517 15.30 -5.82 27.11
CA ILE A 517 14.02 -6.41 27.54
C ILE A 517 14.25 -7.70 28.34
N MET A 518 15.20 -8.54 27.94
CA MET A 518 15.53 -9.75 28.69
C MET A 518 16.10 -9.42 30.07
N ALA A 519 16.98 -8.43 30.19
CA ALA A 519 17.52 -7.97 31.47
C ALA A 519 16.40 -7.40 32.38
N GLN A 520 15.49 -6.60 31.82
CA GLN A 520 14.32 -6.08 32.55
C GLN A 520 13.37 -7.18 33.02
N THR A 521 13.31 -8.32 32.32
CA THR A 521 12.46 -9.45 32.74
C THR A 521 13.07 -10.18 33.95
N GLN A 522 14.37 -10.06 34.18
CA GLN A 522 15.09 -10.67 35.33
C GLN A 522 15.16 -9.76 36.56
N GLU A 523 15.06 -8.43 36.38
CA GLU A 523 14.99 -7.46 37.49
C GLU A 523 13.53 -7.09 37.81
N PRO A 524 13.21 -6.71 39.08
CA PRO A 524 11.86 -6.22 39.41
C PRO A 524 11.54 -4.99 38.55
N MET A 525 10.55 -5.18 37.68
CA MET A 525 10.09 -4.24 36.65
C MET A 525 9.94 -2.82 37.22
N HIS A 526 10.51 -1.84 36.56
CA HIS A 526 10.20 -0.42 36.79
C HIS A 526 8.72 -0.21 36.43
N ILE A 527 7.86 -0.32 37.44
CA ILE A 527 6.41 -0.24 37.31
C ILE A 527 6.07 1.22 37.02
N THR A 528 5.40 1.51 35.88
CA THR A 528 4.86 2.85 35.62
C THR A 528 3.85 3.24 36.71
N ASP A 529 3.67 4.53 36.96
CA ASP A 529 2.74 5.03 38.00
C ASP A 529 1.32 4.45 37.80
N LEU A 530 0.89 4.28 36.54
CA LEU A 530 -0.36 3.63 36.19
C LEU A 530 -0.41 2.16 36.64
N HIS A 531 0.64 1.39 36.36
CA HIS A 531 0.70 -0.02 36.75
C HIS A 531 0.87 -0.19 38.25
N ALA A 532 1.61 0.71 38.93
CA ALA A 532 1.71 0.76 40.39
C ALA A 532 0.35 0.97 41.00
N PHE A 533 -0.41 1.96 40.51
CA PHE A 533 -1.76 2.25 40.95
C PHE A 533 -2.73 1.07 40.75
N ILE A 534 -2.62 0.35 39.62
CA ILE A 534 -3.43 -0.85 39.35
C ILE A 534 -3.01 -2.04 40.22
N ALA A 535 -1.71 -2.20 40.52
CA ALA A 535 -1.18 -3.31 41.30
C ALA A 535 -1.63 -3.27 42.78
N GLU A 536 -1.91 -2.07 43.33
CA GLU A 536 -2.45 -1.93 44.66
C GLU A 536 -3.88 -2.53 44.80
N CYS A 537 -4.57 -2.81 43.68
CA CYS A 537 -5.84 -3.55 43.71
C CYS A 537 -5.60 -5.05 43.91
N THR A 538 -5.81 -5.56 45.10
CA THR A 538 -5.62 -6.99 45.46
C THR A 538 -6.75 -7.90 44.97
N ASP A 539 -7.85 -7.35 44.47
CA ASP A 539 -9.00 -8.13 44.00
C ASP A 539 -8.65 -9.07 42.85
N THR A 540 -8.91 -10.37 43.01
CA THR A 540 -8.68 -11.37 41.95
C THR A 540 -9.84 -11.39 40.95
N PRO A 541 -9.63 -11.81 39.69
CA PRO A 541 -10.69 -11.89 38.68
C PRO A 541 -11.90 -12.72 39.14
N CYS A 542 -11.67 -13.77 39.95
CA CYS A 542 -12.71 -14.67 40.48
C CYS A 542 -13.42 -14.15 41.74
N SER A 543 -13.05 -12.97 42.28
CA SER A 543 -13.58 -12.47 43.56
C SER A 543 -15.04 -12.07 43.55
N GLY A 544 -15.71 -12.04 42.40
CA GLY A 544 -17.11 -11.60 42.24
C GLY A 544 -17.33 -10.08 42.36
N LYS A 545 -16.34 -9.32 42.83
CA LYS A 545 -16.44 -7.86 43.03
C LYS A 545 -16.51 -7.03 41.74
N PHE A 546 -16.17 -7.67 40.60
CA PHE A 546 -16.29 -7.08 39.27
C PHE A 546 -17.70 -7.23 38.67
N ARG A 547 -18.59 -8.03 39.29
CA ARG A 547 -20.00 -8.15 38.93
C ARG A 547 -20.76 -6.99 39.54
N GLY A 548 -21.37 -6.14 38.70
CA GLY A 548 -22.27 -5.08 39.20
C GLY A 548 -23.54 -5.63 39.84
N PRO A 549 -24.34 -4.85 40.54
CA PRO A 549 -25.62 -5.29 41.12
C PRO A 549 -26.50 -5.88 40.03
N GLU A 550 -27.08 -7.04 40.32
CA GLU A 550 -27.99 -7.78 39.42
C GLU A 550 -29.17 -6.86 39.05
N GLY A 551 -29.28 -6.50 37.76
CA GLY A 551 -30.41 -5.70 37.28
C GLY A 551 -30.25 -5.03 35.93
N SER A 552 -29.10 -5.06 35.29
CA SER A 552 -28.95 -4.52 33.96
C SER A 552 -29.32 -5.58 32.92
N SER A 553 -30.53 -5.48 32.36
CA SER A 553 -30.97 -6.29 31.23
C SER A 553 -29.93 -6.18 30.09
N CYS A 554 -29.35 -7.32 29.73
CA CYS A 554 -28.35 -7.45 28.69
C CYS A 554 -29.00 -7.13 27.34
N SER A 555 -28.88 -5.90 26.83
CA SER A 555 -29.14 -5.66 25.42
C SER A 555 -28.03 -6.35 24.61
N PHE A 556 -28.35 -6.87 23.46
CA PHE A 556 -27.41 -7.58 22.55
C PHE A 556 -26.11 -6.78 22.31
N PHE A 557 -26.18 -5.44 22.34
CA PHE A 557 -25.03 -4.52 22.28
C PHE A 557 -24.23 -4.39 23.57
N CYS A 558 -24.79 -4.72 24.74
CA CYS A 558 -24.09 -4.68 26.04
C CYS A 558 -23.24 -5.93 26.32
N CYS A 559 -23.44 -7.03 25.63
CA CYS A 559 -22.66 -8.26 25.84
C CYS A 559 -21.22 -8.20 25.27
N CYS A 560 -20.84 -7.12 24.58
CA CYS A 560 -19.53 -6.93 23.96
C CYS A 560 -18.55 -6.10 24.79
N ASP A 561 -18.86 -5.81 26.06
CA ASP A 561 -17.98 -5.03 26.95
C ASP A 561 -16.95 -5.87 27.67
#